data_60e260a28c15bafd3c07f7f54b6925f6
#
_entry.id   60e260a28c15bafd3c07f7f54b6925f6
#
_cell.length_a   1.000
_cell.length_b   1.000
_cell.length_c   1.000
_cell.angle_alpha   90.00
_cell.angle_beta   90.00
_cell.angle_gamma   90.00
#
_symmetry.space_group_name_H-M   'P 1'
#
loop_
_entity.id
_entity.type
_entity.pdbx_description
1 polymer ?
#
loop_
_entity_poly.entity_id
_entity_poly.type
_entity_poly.pdbx_seq_one_letter_code
_entity_poly.pdbx_strand_id
1 'polypeptide(L)'
;LPLIKDYESYLFNKEVGKGKTTKTTTVGNKVEKIICILKRAEQQGMIDIHESKLDKYKKPQSRQGDENEIYLTEDEIDKIYALRLTGREEEVRDLFVLQCWIGQRFSDTQAINEGIIKEAPNGKGKVIEIVQEKKTHRVSIPLLPVAIDILNKYKNGFPIYTNQTALNYLKNIGEKAGITRLHNVTEDRGGEVVTTQVKAYELIGTHTARRSFICNMLKHGYDSHIIMKITGHNDAKSFKKYVRLTSEDAALLMLETESTKVRQSDKVPTTISQEGNKEAINILKQYQNTINGITFDTLLDTQFLASRINKASDMFERMGYVKNGKLYDYN
;
A
#
# COMPACT_ATOMS: atom_id res chain seq x y z
N LEU A 1 -28.40 7.78 30.76
CA LEU A 1 -27.33 6.76 30.68
C LEU A 1 -27.88 5.32 30.67
N PRO A 2 -28.92 4.89 31.45
CA PRO A 2 -29.46 3.52 31.40
C PRO A 2 -29.89 3.12 29.99
N LEU A 3 -30.70 3.90 29.31
CA LEU A 3 -31.20 3.64 27.95
C LEU A 3 -30.03 3.39 26.94
N ILE A 4 -28.95 4.12 27.06
CA ILE A 4 -27.79 3.93 26.21
C ILE A 4 -27.10 2.58 26.48
N LYS A 5 -27.02 2.18 27.75
CA LYS A 5 -26.48 0.88 28.15
C LYS A 5 -27.38 -0.28 27.73
N ASP A 6 -28.69 -0.11 27.80
CA ASP A 6 -29.67 -1.11 27.33
C ASP A 6 -29.54 -1.29 25.81
N TYR A 7 -29.42 -0.19 25.07
CA TYR A 7 -29.17 -0.25 23.63
C TYR A 7 -27.83 -0.88 23.27
N GLU A 8 -26.78 -0.59 24.04
CA GLU A 8 -25.47 -1.23 23.90
C GLU A 8 -25.58 -2.75 24.10
N SER A 9 -26.25 -3.17 25.19
CA SER A 9 -26.49 -4.60 25.49
C SER A 9 -27.31 -5.26 24.39
N TYR A 10 -28.36 -4.60 23.89
CA TYR A 10 -29.13 -5.09 22.75
C TYR A 10 -28.25 -5.31 21.51
N LEU A 11 -27.37 -4.35 21.20
CA LEU A 11 -26.48 -4.45 20.05
C LEU A 11 -25.46 -5.59 20.19
N PHE A 12 -24.94 -5.82 21.39
CA PHE A 12 -24.02 -6.93 21.64
C PHE A 12 -24.69 -8.29 21.48
N ASN A 13 -25.97 -8.40 21.89
CA ASN A 13 -26.71 -9.64 21.79
C ASN A 13 -27.35 -9.84 20.40
N LYS A 14 -27.31 -8.81 19.55
CA LYS A 14 -27.92 -8.89 18.22
C LYS A 14 -27.08 -9.77 17.30
N GLU A 15 -27.67 -10.83 16.80
CA GLU A 15 -27.10 -11.68 15.78
C GLU A 15 -26.98 -10.97 14.43
N VAL A 16 -25.80 -11.05 13.80
CA VAL A 16 -25.46 -10.41 12.50
C VAL A 16 -25.08 -11.44 11.44
N GLY A 17 -25.79 -12.56 11.42
CA GLY A 17 -25.62 -13.64 10.47
C GLY A 17 -24.61 -14.71 10.89
N LYS A 18 -24.85 -15.95 10.44
CA LYS A 18 -24.03 -17.13 10.72
C LYS A 18 -23.72 -17.35 12.22
N GLY A 19 -24.65 -17.02 13.12
CA GLY A 19 -24.49 -17.18 14.57
C GLY A 19 -23.47 -16.22 15.23
N LYS A 20 -23.03 -15.17 14.53
CA LYS A 20 -22.09 -14.18 15.06
C LYS A 20 -22.83 -12.96 15.63
N THR A 21 -22.36 -12.46 16.78
CA THR A 21 -22.83 -11.22 17.39
C THR A 21 -22.15 -9.98 16.79
N THR A 22 -22.66 -8.79 17.12
CA THR A 22 -22.10 -7.54 16.58
C THR A 22 -20.70 -7.27 17.14
N LYS A 23 -19.77 -6.83 16.27
CA LYS A 23 -18.40 -6.45 16.69
C LYS A 23 -18.40 -5.28 17.66
N THR A 24 -17.55 -5.32 18.68
CA THR A 24 -17.40 -4.25 19.69
C THR A 24 -17.18 -2.88 19.09
N THR A 25 -16.35 -2.77 18.04
CA THR A 25 -16.15 -1.50 17.30
C THR A 25 -17.42 -0.98 16.66
N THR A 26 -18.25 -1.87 16.12
CA THR A 26 -19.54 -1.51 15.48
C THR A 26 -20.54 -1.03 16.51
N VAL A 27 -20.64 -1.70 17.66
CA VAL A 27 -21.48 -1.30 18.79
C VAL A 27 -21.06 0.10 19.25
N GLY A 28 -19.78 0.30 19.56
CA GLY A 28 -19.26 1.59 20.00
C GLY A 28 -19.57 2.73 19.03
N ASN A 29 -19.37 2.51 17.72
CA ASN A 29 -19.65 3.51 16.69
C ASN A 29 -21.16 3.85 16.56
N LYS A 30 -22.04 2.85 16.72
CA LYS A 30 -23.51 3.09 16.69
C LYS A 30 -23.95 3.89 17.89
N VAL A 31 -23.49 3.53 19.09
CA VAL A 31 -23.84 4.25 20.33
C VAL A 31 -23.29 5.68 20.29
N GLU A 32 -22.05 5.87 19.84
CA GLU A 32 -21.45 7.20 19.69
C GLU A 32 -22.26 8.13 18.78
N LYS A 33 -22.81 7.58 17.67
CA LYS A 33 -23.71 8.37 16.80
C LYS A 33 -24.99 8.82 17.51
N ILE A 34 -25.61 7.96 18.31
CA ILE A 34 -26.79 8.32 19.09
C ILE A 34 -26.45 9.41 20.10
N ILE A 35 -25.35 9.27 20.83
CA ILE A 35 -24.88 10.29 21.79
C ILE A 35 -24.63 11.62 21.09
N CYS A 36 -24.04 11.60 19.90
CA CYS A 36 -23.82 12.81 19.12
C CYS A 36 -25.14 13.49 18.72
N ILE A 37 -26.17 12.70 18.31
CA ILE A 37 -27.51 13.23 17.99
C ILE A 37 -28.16 13.84 19.23
N LEU A 38 -28.13 13.15 20.37
CA LEU A 38 -28.70 13.62 21.61
C LEU A 38 -28.05 14.94 22.07
N LYS A 39 -26.74 15.03 22.05
CA LYS A 39 -26.02 16.27 22.37
C LYS A 39 -26.38 17.44 21.44
N ARG A 40 -26.60 17.16 20.17
CA ARG A 40 -27.03 18.17 19.21
C ARG A 40 -28.48 18.62 19.48
N ALA A 41 -29.37 17.71 19.82
CA ALA A 41 -30.76 18.03 20.20
C ALA A 41 -30.80 18.88 21.47
N GLU A 42 -29.93 18.61 22.46
CA GLU A 42 -29.77 19.43 23.66
C GLU A 42 -29.30 20.86 23.31
N GLN A 43 -28.25 20.98 22.48
CA GLN A 43 -27.75 22.30 22.02
C GLN A 43 -28.82 23.11 21.28
N GLN A 44 -29.80 22.44 20.67
CA GLN A 44 -30.95 23.10 20.01
C GLN A 44 -32.14 23.33 20.93
N GLY A 45 -32.02 23.03 22.21
CA GLY A 45 -33.09 23.18 23.19
C GLY A 45 -34.28 22.23 23.04
N MET A 46 -34.11 21.15 22.26
CA MET A 46 -35.18 20.16 22.00
C MET A 46 -35.38 19.20 23.19
N ILE A 47 -34.31 18.92 23.90
CA ILE A 47 -34.28 17.98 25.03
C ILE A 47 -33.31 18.50 26.07
N ASP A 48 -33.56 18.18 27.34
CA ASP A 48 -32.64 18.38 28.41
C ASP A 48 -32.01 17.08 28.85
N ILE A 49 -30.69 16.97 28.67
CA ILE A 49 -29.90 15.79 29.05
C ILE A 49 -28.86 16.09 30.14
N HIS A 50 -28.91 17.26 30.73
CA HIS A 50 -27.92 17.74 31.69
C HIS A 50 -27.69 16.75 32.85
N GLU A 51 -28.73 16.12 33.35
CA GLU A 51 -28.66 15.12 34.41
C GLU A 51 -28.34 13.71 33.91
N SER A 52 -28.34 13.47 32.60
CA SER A 52 -28.21 12.14 31.99
C SER A 52 -26.85 11.51 32.16
N LYS A 53 -25.82 12.27 32.55
CA LYS A 53 -24.39 11.85 32.66
C LYS A 53 -23.83 11.26 31.35
N LEU A 54 -24.37 11.66 30.18
CA LEU A 54 -23.89 11.19 28.88
C LEU A 54 -22.40 11.54 28.62
N ASP A 55 -21.91 12.61 29.23
CA ASP A 55 -20.48 12.97 29.14
C ASP A 55 -19.56 11.98 29.84
N LYS A 56 -20.10 11.20 30.79
CA LYS A 56 -19.37 10.12 31.47
C LYS A 56 -19.41 8.79 30.73
N TYR A 57 -20.16 8.70 29.62
CA TYR A 57 -20.20 7.47 28.83
C TYR A 57 -18.85 7.22 28.19
N LYS A 58 -18.33 6.02 28.42
CA LYS A 58 -17.12 5.54 27.78
C LYS A 58 -17.49 4.51 26.74
N LYS A 59 -17.14 4.81 25.49
CA LYS A 59 -17.30 3.92 24.36
C LYS A 59 -16.60 2.57 24.63
N PRO A 60 -17.24 1.42 24.33
CA PRO A 60 -16.58 0.14 24.38
C PRO A 60 -15.32 0.14 23.53
N GLN A 61 -14.20 -0.21 24.15
CA GLN A 61 -12.94 -0.33 23.43
C GLN A 61 -12.77 -1.77 22.95
N SER A 62 -12.58 -1.94 21.66
CA SER A 62 -12.23 -3.23 21.11
C SER A 62 -10.78 -3.57 21.43
N ARG A 63 -10.55 -4.81 21.81
CA ARG A 63 -9.21 -5.40 21.93
C ARG A 63 -8.63 -5.80 20.56
N GLN A 64 -9.41 -5.61 19.51
CA GLN A 64 -8.98 -5.84 18.13
C GLN A 64 -7.95 -4.78 17.76
N GLY A 65 -6.72 -5.21 17.47
CA GLY A 65 -5.67 -4.37 16.91
C GLY A 65 -5.92 -4.04 15.43
N ASP A 66 -5.09 -3.16 14.89
CA ASP A 66 -5.06 -2.83 13.45
C ASP A 66 -4.53 -4.02 12.61
N GLU A 67 -4.22 -5.16 13.24
CA GLU A 67 -3.59 -6.34 12.65
C GLU A 67 -4.44 -7.06 11.60
N ASN A 68 -5.77 -6.82 11.59
CA ASN A 68 -6.69 -7.44 10.63
C ASN A 68 -6.59 -6.85 9.21
N GLU A 69 -5.78 -5.84 9.02
CA GLU A 69 -5.64 -5.15 7.75
C GLU A 69 -4.29 -5.47 7.12
N ILE A 70 -4.29 -5.89 5.86
CA ILE A 70 -3.10 -6.29 5.12
C ILE A 70 -2.65 -5.20 4.14
N TYR A 71 -1.40 -5.28 3.71
CA TYR A 71 -0.90 -4.69 2.48
C TYR A 71 -0.33 -5.81 1.57
N LEU A 72 -0.18 -5.51 0.30
CA LEU A 72 0.42 -6.39 -0.70
C LEU A 72 1.86 -5.94 -0.98
N THR A 73 2.77 -6.90 -1.08
CA THR A 73 4.13 -6.64 -1.56
C THR A 73 4.11 -6.34 -3.05
N GLU A 74 5.19 -5.76 -3.59
CA GLU A 74 5.31 -5.51 -5.03
C GLU A 74 5.22 -6.80 -5.83
N ASP A 75 5.85 -7.89 -5.37
CA ASP A 75 5.74 -9.22 -6.00
C ASP A 75 4.27 -9.73 -6.05
N GLU A 76 3.47 -9.44 -5.02
CA GLU A 76 2.05 -9.79 -5.00
C GLU A 76 1.23 -8.90 -5.96
N ILE A 77 1.57 -7.63 -6.06
CA ILE A 77 0.95 -6.69 -7.02
C ILE A 77 1.29 -7.10 -8.46
N ASP A 78 2.53 -7.48 -8.72
CA ASP A 78 2.98 -7.96 -10.03
C ASP A 78 2.26 -9.26 -10.44
N LYS A 79 2.05 -10.20 -9.50
CA LYS A 79 1.24 -11.41 -9.74
C LYS A 79 -0.20 -11.07 -10.13
N ILE A 80 -0.81 -10.08 -9.47
CA ILE A 80 -2.14 -9.58 -9.81
C ILE A 80 -2.13 -8.98 -11.22
N TYR A 81 -1.15 -8.14 -11.53
CA TYR A 81 -1.07 -7.46 -12.83
C TYR A 81 -0.83 -8.43 -13.99
N ALA A 82 -0.06 -9.50 -13.75
CA ALA A 82 0.26 -10.51 -14.75
C ALA A 82 -0.92 -11.43 -15.12
N LEU A 83 -2.03 -11.40 -14.38
CA LEU A 83 -3.19 -12.23 -14.68
C LEU A 83 -3.80 -11.87 -16.04
N ARG A 84 -4.09 -12.87 -16.85
CA ARG A 84 -4.86 -12.71 -18.09
C ARG A 84 -6.35 -12.71 -17.75
N LEU A 85 -6.94 -11.53 -17.65
CA LEU A 85 -8.34 -11.32 -17.33
C LEU A 85 -9.03 -10.58 -18.48
N THR A 86 -10.35 -10.58 -18.50
CA THR A 86 -11.16 -9.88 -19.50
C THR A 86 -12.35 -9.18 -18.87
N GLY A 87 -12.86 -8.14 -19.56
CA GLY A 87 -14.04 -7.38 -19.15
C GLY A 87 -13.90 -6.73 -17.77
N ARG A 88 -14.96 -6.75 -16.97
CA ARG A 88 -15.00 -6.08 -15.66
C ARG A 88 -13.93 -6.52 -14.68
N GLU A 89 -13.53 -7.79 -14.75
CA GLU A 89 -12.51 -8.32 -13.86
C GLU A 89 -11.13 -7.72 -14.20
N GLU A 90 -10.83 -7.56 -15.48
CA GLU A 90 -9.63 -6.88 -15.95
C GLU A 90 -9.63 -5.39 -15.56
N GLU A 91 -10.76 -4.71 -15.76
CA GLU A 91 -10.90 -3.29 -15.43
C GLU A 91 -10.70 -3.03 -13.93
N VAL A 92 -11.28 -3.87 -13.06
CA VAL A 92 -11.10 -3.76 -11.61
C VAL A 92 -9.66 -4.10 -11.20
N ARG A 93 -9.02 -5.09 -11.85
CA ARG A 93 -7.62 -5.42 -11.64
C ARG A 93 -6.72 -4.22 -11.98
N ASP A 94 -6.90 -3.63 -13.15
CA ASP A 94 -6.08 -2.51 -13.61
C ASP A 94 -6.28 -1.28 -12.72
N LEU A 95 -7.52 -0.97 -12.34
CA LEU A 95 -7.82 0.11 -11.40
C LEU A 95 -7.15 -0.11 -10.04
N PHE A 96 -7.17 -1.33 -9.52
CA PHE A 96 -6.54 -1.67 -8.25
C PHE A 96 -5.01 -1.60 -8.33
N VAL A 97 -4.41 -2.12 -9.40
CA VAL A 97 -2.96 -2.03 -9.62
C VAL A 97 -2.54 -0.58 -9.76
N LEU A 98 -3.25 0.21 -10.55
CA LEU A 98 -3.00 1.66 -10.63
C LEU A 98 -3.04 2.30 -9.23
N GLN A 99 -4.05 1.98 -8.44
CA GLN A 99 -4.19 2.50 -7.08
C GLN A 99 -3.00 2.09 -6.18
N CYS A 100 -2.44 0.89 -6.36
CA CYS A 100 -1.23 0.45 -5.65
C CYS A 100 0.01 1.27 -6.00
N TRP A 101 0.08 1.86 -7.19
CA TRP A 101 1.22 2.63 -7.65
C TRP A 101 1.07 4.16 -7.50
N ILE A 102 -0.15 4.66 -7.32
CA ILE A 102 -0.40 6.10 -7.11
C ILE A 102 -0.82 6.46 -5.69
N GLY A 103 -1.18 5.48 -4.86
CA GLY A 103 -1.52 5.65 -3.45
C GLY A 103 -2.80 6.43 -3.17
N GLN A 104 -3.68 6.64 -4.14
CA GLN A 104 -4.91 7.42 -3.98
C GLN A 104 -6.06 6.60 -3.38
N ARG A 105 -7.14 7.28 -2.92
CA ARG A 105 -8.37 6.57 -2.53
C ARG A 105 -9.04 5.96 -3.74
N PHE A 106 -9.88 4.97 -3.53
CA PHE A 106 -10.60 4.29 -4.61
C PHE A 106 -11.43 5.26 -5.48
N SER A 107 -12.18 6.18 -4.86
CA SER A 107 -12.92 7.21 -5.58
C SER A 107 -12.01 8.13 -6.38
N ASP A 108 -10.94 8.62 -5.77
CA ASP A 108 -9.99 9.53 -6.42
C ASP A 108 -9.27 8.83 -7.60
N THR A 109 -9.03 7.51 -7.49
CA THR A 109 -8.43 6.72 -8.59
C THR A 109 -9.41 6.52 -9.74
N GLN A 110 -10.70 6.32 -9.49
CA GLN A 110 -11.71 6.24 -10.54
C GLN A 110 -11.88 7.55 -11.31
N ALA A 111 -11.72 8.68 -10.63
CA ALA A 111 -11.78 10.03 -11.20
C ALA A 111 -10.44 10.52 -11.79
N ILE A 112 -9.45 9.64 -11.94
CA ILE A 112 -8.09 10.04 -12.32
C ILE A 112 -7.99 10.66 -13.74
N ASN A 113 -8.96 10.40 -14.61
CA ASN A 113 -8.99 10.97 -15.98
C ASN A 113 -9.12 12.47 -15.97
N GLU A 114 -9.65 13.07 -14.88
CA GLU A 114 -9.72 14.51 -14.70
C GLU A 114 -8.36 15.11 -14.30
N GLY A 115 -7.36 14.24 -14.07
CA GLY A 115 -6.01 14.64 -13.75
C GLY A 115 -5.25 15.19 -14.95
N ILE A 116 -4.37 16.16 -14.69
CA ILE A 116 -3.51 16.76 -15.70
C ILE A 116 -2.14 16.09 -15.66
N ILE A 117 -1.79 15.34 -16.71
CA ILE A 117 -0.47 14.73 -16.85
C ILE A 117 0.50 15.79 -17.41
N LYS A 118 1.63 15.95 -16.73
CA LYS A 118 2.69 16.89 -17.09
C LYS A 118 4.05 16.20 -17.03
N GLU A 119 5.02 16.73 -17.78
CA GLU A 119 6.42 16.39 -17.56
C GLU A 119 6.85 16.90 -16.18
N ALA A 120 7.67 16.10 -15.47
CA ALA A 120 8.22 16.52 -14.20
C ALA A 120 9.15 17.75 -14.40
N PRO A 121 9.18 18.73 -13.47
CA PRO A 121 9.95 19.94 -13.62
C PRO A 121 11.47 19.73 -13.86
N ASN A 122 11.97 18.57 -13.46
CA ASN A 122 13.36 18.16 -13.64
C ASN A 122 13.60 17.33 -14.92
N GLY A 123 12.58 17.18 -15.78
CA GLY A 123 12.63 16.36 -16.99
C GLY A 123 12.75 14.84 -16.77
N LYS A 124 12.69 14.37 -15.51
CA LYS A 124 12.91 12.96 -15.17
C LYS A 124 11.61 12.19 -14.99
N GLY A 125 10.72 12.23 -16.01
CA GLY A 125 9.49 11.46 -16.00
C GLY A 125 8.23 12.31 -15.96
N LYS A 126 7.09 11.66 -15.68
CA LYS A 126 5.76 12.30 -15.70
C LYS A 126 5.15 12.34 -14.32
N VAL A 127 4.37 13.36 -14.07
CA VAL A 127 3.53 13.52 -12.88
C VAL A 127 2.07 13.74 -13.32
N ILE A 128 1.14 13.26 -12.50
CA ILE A 128 -0.27 13.60 -12.66
C ILE A 128 -0.71 14.49 -11.49
N GLU A 129 -1.39 15.58 -11.80
CA GLU A 129 -2.02 16.43 -10.80
C GLU A 129 -3.50 16.12 -10.74
N ILE A 130 -4.00 15.80 -9.56
CA ILE A 130 -5.41 15.56 -9.29
C ILE A 130 -5.91 16.41 -8.12
N VAL A 131 -7.23 16.67 -8.10
CA VAL A 131 -7.93 17.26 -6.95
C VAL A 131 -8.64 16.14 -6.22
N GLN A 132 -8.30 15.91 -4.96
CA GLN A 132 -8.94 14.88 -4.15
C GLN A 132 -10.35 15.29 -3.73
N GLU A 133 -11.34 14.41 -3.98
CA GLU A 133 -12.77 14.67 -3.79
C GLU A 133 -13.13 15.12 -2.35
N LYS A 134 -12.59 14.42 -1.34
CA LYS A 134 -12.95 14.68 0.07
C LYS A 134 -12.33 15.93 0.68
N LYS A 135 -11.27 16.48 0.10
CA LYS A 135 -10.47 17.54 0.74
C LYS A 135 -10.19 18.74 -0.16
N THR A 136 -10.62 18.72 -1.41
CA THR A 136 -10.30 19.75 -2.41
C THR A 136 -8.80 20.06 -2.53
N HIS A 137 -7.94 19.14 -2.05
CA HIS A 137 -6.50 19.31 -2.11
C HIS A 137 -5.96 18.80 -3.45
N ARG A 138 -5.15 19.65 -4.07
CA ARG A 138 -4.37 19.25 -5.24
C ARG A 138 -3.13 18.49 -4.78
N VAL A 139 -2.90 17.32 -5.39
CA VAL A 139 -1.71 16.50 -5.19
C VAL A 139 -1.04 16.21 -6.52
N SER A 140 0.29 16.21 -6.52
CA SER A 140 1.12 15.80 -7.66
C SER A 140 1.70 14.42 -7.39
N ILE A 141 1.44 13.49 -8.27
CA ILE A 141 1.78 12.08 -8.10
C ILE A 141 2.74 11.67 -9.21
N PRO A 142 3.93 11.13 -8.89
CA PRO A 142 4.82 10.60 -9.92
C PRO A 142 4.19 9.37 -10.58
N LEU A 143 4.28 9.29 -11.90
CA LEU A 143 3.79 8.17 -12.68
C LEU A 143 4.94 7.22 -13.02
N LEU A 144 4.92 6.04 -12.42
CA LEU A 144 5.78 4.94 -12.78
C LEU A 144 5.30 4.25 -14.07
N PRO A 145 6.16 3.49 -14.78
CA PRO A 145 5.82 2.89 -16.08
C PRO A 145 4.50 2.11 -16.07
N VAL A 146 4.28 1.26 -15.07
CA VAL A 146 3.02 0.50 -14.93
C VAL A 146 1.80 1.41 -14.85
N ALA A 147 1.90 2.52 -14.12
CA ALA A 147 0.80 3.49 -14.02
C ALA A 147 0.53 4.17 -15.37
N ILE A 148 1.59 4.51 -16.13
CA ILE A 148 1.50 5.11 -17.46
C ILE A 148 0.83 4.13 -18.44
N ASP A 149 1.23 2.86 -18.41
CA ASP A 149 0.67 1.82 -19.28
C ASP A 149 -0.83 1.62 -19.03
N ILE A 150 -1.23 1.56 -17.77
CA ILE A 150 -2.63 1.44 -17.39
C ILE A 150 -3.41 2.69 -17.81
N LEU A 151 -2.91 3.90 -17.54
CA LEU A 151 -3.58 5.15 -17.97
C LEU A 151 -3.70 5.25 -19.48
N ASN A 152 -2.70 4.80 -20.22
CA ASN A 152 -2.76 4.76 -21.70
C ASN A 152 -3.82 3.78 -22.23
N LYS A 153 -4.08 2.68 -21.51
CA LYS A 153 -5.13 1.73 -21.83
C LYS A 153 -6.53 2.32 -21.62
N TYR A 154 -6.70 3.14 -20.58
CA TYR A 154 -7.98 3.74 -20.18
C TYR A 154 -8.06 5.24 -20.48
N LYS A 155 -7.68 5.66 -21.69
CA LYS A 155 -7.68 7.08 -22.10
C LYS A 155 -9.04 7.78 -21.98
N ASN A 156 -10.13 7.02 -22.10
CA ASN A 156 -11.50 7.52 -21.96
C ASN A 156 -12.03 7.38 -20.52
N GLY A 157 -11.15 7.00 -19.59
CA GLY A 157 -11.46 6.80 -18.20
C GLY A 157 -11.81 5.39 -17.80
N PHE A 158 -11.75 5.17 -16.49
CA PHE A 158 -12.19 3.91 -15.90
C PHE A 158 -13.71 3.87 -15.77
N PRO A 159 -14.33 2.70 -15.98
CA PRO A 159 -15.72 2.49 -15.57
C PRO A 159 -15.87 2.71 -14.07
N ILE A 160 -16.99 3.32 -13.65
CA ILE A 160 -17.27 3.58 -12.23
C ILE A 160 -17.86 2.34 -11.58
N TYR A 161 -17.20 1.86 -10.55
CA TYR A 161 -17.63 0.73 -9.73
C TYR A 161 -18.03 1.18 -8.33
N THR A 162 -19.07 0.53 -7.78
CA THR A 162 -19.32 0.64 -6.34
C THR A 162 -18.21 -0.08 -5.57
N ASN A 163 -17.96 0.37 -4.33
CA ASN A 163 -16.98 -0.29 -3.48
C ASN A 163 -17.28 -1.78 -3.28
N GLN A 164 -18.56 -2.15 -3.13
CA GLN A 164 -18.98 -3.55 -2.96
C GLN A 164 -18.70 -4.39 -4.20
N THR A 165 -18.96 -3.86 -5.39
CA THR A 165 -18.67 -4.54 -6.65
C THR A 165 -17.17 -4.77 -6.81
N ALA A 166 -16.35 -3.75 -6.55
CA ALA A 166 -14.90 -3.87 -6.59
C ALA A 166 -14.38 -4.91 -5.60
N LEU A 167 -14.88 -4.92 -4.35
CA LEU A 167 -14.49 -5.89 -3.33
C LEU A 167 -14.73 -7.34 -3.76
N ASN A 168 -15.86 -7.62 -4.41
CA ASN A 168 -16.19 -8.97 -4.87
C ASN A 168 -15.18 -9.45 -5.94
N TYR A 169 -14.85 -8.59 -6.91
CA TYR A 169 -13.83 -8.92 -7.90
C TYR A 169 -12.44 -9.04 -7.31
N LEU A 170 -12.04 -8.14 -6.41
CA LEU A 170 -10.68 -8.13 -5.83
C LEU A 170 -10.36 -9.41 -5.06
N LYS A 171 -11.32 -9.99 -4.34
CA LYS A 171 -11.10 -11.26 -3.65
C LYS A 171 -10.84 -12.40 -4.65
N ASN A 172 -11.63 -12.49 -5.70
CA ASN A 172 -11.46 -13.47 -6.76
C ASN A 172 -10.11 -13.29 -7.51
N ILE A 173 -9.76 -12.05 -7.83
CA ILE A 173 -8.48 -11.71 -8.45
C ILE A 173 -7.31 -12.12 -7.54
N GLY A 174 -7.37 -11.81 -6.25
CA GLY A 174 -6.35 -12.19 -5.27
C GLY A 174 -6.19 -13.71 -5.13
N GLU A 175 -7.29 -14.45 -5.18
CA GLU A 175 -7.27 -15.91 -5.18
C GLU A 175 -6.61 -16.47 -6.46
N LYS A 176 -6.99 -15.95 -7.63
CA LYS A 176 -6.38 -16.32 -8.92
C LYS A 176 -4.89 -15.97 -9.00
N ALA A 177 -4.47 -14.90 -8.36
CA ALA A 177 -3.07 -14.48 -8.26
C ALA A 177 -2.25 -15.33 -7.27
N GLY A 178 -2.89 -16.28 -6.56
CA GLY A 178 -2.23 -17.15 -5.60
C GLY A 178 -1.78 -16.43 -4.32
N ILE A 179 -2.48 -15.38 -3.88
CA ILE A 179 -2.16 -14.65 -2.64
C ILE A 179 -2.74 -15.42 -1.44
N THR A 180 -2.15 -16.58 -1.16
CA THR A 180 -2.68 -17.57 -0.20
C THR A 180 -1.98 -17.57 1.15
N ARG A 181 -1.04 -16.64 1.40
CA ARG A 181 -0.40 -16.54 2.72
C ARG A 181 -1.45 -16.39 3.81
N LEU A 182 -1.21 -17.05 4.95
CA LEU A 182 -2.12 -17.01 6.09
C LEU A 182 -1.93 -15.71 6.87
N HIS A 183 -3.05 -15.17 7.36
CA HIS A 183 -3.10 -13.97 8.17
C HIS A 183 -4.03 -14.19 9.35
N ASN A 184 -3.59 -13.79 10.55
CA ASN A 184 -4.39 -13.89 11.75
C ASN A 184 -5.38 -12.72 11.81
N VAL A 185 -6.66 -13.03 11.92
CA VAL A 185 -7.73 -12.04 12.09
C VAL A 185 -8.30 -12.19 13.50
N THR A 186 -8.18 -11.13 14.27
CA THR A 186 -8.71 -11.07 15.63
C THR A 186 -9.99 -10.25 15.66
N GLU A 187 -11.09 -10.85 16.09
CA GLU A 187 -12.40 -10.20 16.25
C GLU A 187 -12.76 -10.12 17.72
N ASP A 188 -13.15 -8.93 18.18
CA ASP A 188 -13.71 -8.70 19.52
C ASP A 188 -15.22 -8.46 19.39
N ARG A 189 -15.99 -9.32 20.05
CA ARG A 189 -17.45 -9.32 20.03
C ARG A 189 -17.98 -9.43 21.47
N GLY A 190 -18.27 -8.26 22.07
CA GLY A 190 -18.80 -8.22 23.44
C GLY A 190 -17.80 -8.64 24.53
N GLY A 191 -16.51 -8.50 24.28
CA GLY A 191 -15.44 -8.90 25.20
C GLY A 191 -14.92 -10.31 24.96
N GLU A 192 -15.53 -11.08 24.08
CA GLU A 192 -14.99 -12.33 23.57
C GLU A 192 -14.05 -12.04 22.40
N VAL A 193 -12.79 -12.44 22.52
CA VAL A 193 -11.76 -12.22 21.49
C VAL A 193 -11.44 -13.55 20.84
N VAL A 194 -11.75 -13.64 19.54
CA VAL A 194 -11.50 -14.84 18.74
C VAL A 194 -10.50 -14.52 17.64
N THR A 195 -9.43 -15.29 17.56
CA THR A 195 -8.45 -15.22 16.48
C THR A 195 -8.63 -16.39 15.52
N THR A 196 -8.79 -16.08 14.24
CA THR A 196 -8.91 -17.07 13.16
C THR A 196 -7.86 -16.81 12.10
N GLN A 197 -7.39 -17.87 11.44
CA GLN A 197 -6.51 -17.74 10.28
C GLN A 197 -7.34 -17.70 9.00
N VAL A 198 -7.06 -16.72 8.16
CA VAL A 198 -7.68 -16.57 6.84
C VAL A 198 -6.61 -16.37 5.78
N LYS A 199 -6.92 -16.68 4.54
CA LYS A 199 -6.02 -16.40 3.42
C LYS A 199 -6.01 -14.91 3.10
N ALA A 200 -4.83 -14.37 2.78
CA ALA A 200 -4.66 -12.93 2.59
C ALA A 200 -5.58 -12.35 1.49
N TYR A 201 -5.88 -13.11 0.42
CA TYR A 201 -6.80 -12.64 -0.62
C TYR A 201 -8.21 -12.32 -0.09
N GLU A 202 -8.67 -12.97 0.98
CA GLU A 202 -9.96 -12.71 1.60
C GLU A 202 -10.05 -11.33 2.28
N LEU A 203 -8.88 -10.77 2.62
CA LEU A 203 -8.73 -9.46 3.26
C LEU A 203 -8.45 -8.33 2.28
N ILE A 204 -8.27 -8.64 0.98
CA ILE A 204 -8.04 -7.62 -0.04
C ILE A 204 -9.29 -6.74 -0.16
N GLY A 205 -9.08 -5.44 -0.02
CA GLY A 205 -10.10 -4.43 -0.18
C GLY A 205 -9.56 -3.20 -0.90
N THR A 206 -10.45 -2.27 -1.23
CA THR A 206 -10.06 -1.04 -1.95
C THR A 206 -9.04 -0.18 -1.18
N HIS A 207 -9.02 -0.23 0.15
CA HIS A 207 -8.00 0.43 0.96
C HIS A 207 -6.68 -0.33 1.03
N THR A 208 -6.66 -1.62 0.69
CA THR A 208 -5.43 -2.43 0.65
C THR A 208 -4.43 -1.84 -0.35
N ALA A 209 -4.87 -1.41 -1.53
CA ALA A 209 -4.01 -0.78 -2.52
C ALA A 209 -3.26 0.45 -1.96
N ARG A 210 -3.97 1.34 -1.27
CA ARG A 210 -3.35 2.53 -0.68
C ARG A 210 -2.38 2.19 0.47
N ARG A 211 -2.67 1.13 1.26
CA ARG A 211 -1.74 0.60 2.26
C ARG A 211 -0.50 0.03 1.59
N SER A 212 -0.69 -0.73 0.51
CA SER A 212 0.41 -1.31 -0.27
C SER A 212 1.35 -0.24 -0.79
N PHE A 213 0.81 0.84 -1.39
CA PHE A 213 1.62 1.98 -1.78
C PHE A 213 2.45 2.53 -0.63
N ILE A 214 1.81 2.84 0.50
CA ILE A 214 2.47 3.45 1.66
C ILE A 214 3.55 2.53 2.22
N CYS A 215 3.25 1.25 2.43
CA CYS A 215 4.20 0.29 3.00
C CYS A 215 5.38 0.02 2.05
N ASN A 216 5.13 -0.13 0.75
CA ASN A 216 6.18 -0.39 -0.23
C ASN A 216 7.07 0.86 -0.41
N MET A 217 6.50 2.08 -0.44
CA MET A 217 7.29 3.30 -0.49
C MET A 217 8.15 3.51 0.77
N LEU A 218 7.63 3.17 1.96
CA LEU A 218 8.44 3.16 3.17
C LEU A 218 9.56 2.12 3.10
N LYS A 219 9.32 0.93 2.53
CA LYS A 219 10.35 -0.09 2.30
C LYS A 219 11.41 0.35 1.30
N HIS A 220 11.08 1.22 0.36
CA HIS A 220 12.05 1.88 -0.52
C HIS A 220 12.84 3.01 0.16
N GLY A 221 12.59 3.28 1.44
CA GLY A 221 13.29 4.32 2.20
C GLY A 221 12.78 5.73 1.96
N TYR A 222 11.62 5.90 1.31
CA TYR A 222 11.03 7.24 1.16
C TYR A 222 10.55 7.76 2.51
N ASP A 223 10.80 9.06 2.75
CA ASP A 223 10.34 9.73 3.95
C ASP A 223 8.81 9.77 4.05
N SER A 224 8.29 9.55 5.26
CA SER A 224 6.85 9.54 5.52
C SER A 224 6.15 10.83 5.15
N HIS A 225 6.82 12.01 5.30
CA HIS A 225 6.23 13.29 4.93
C HIS A 225 6.09 13.43 3.41
N ILE A 226 7.02 12.87 2.62
CA ILE A 226 6.91 12.82 1.16
C ILE A 226 5.72 11.97 0.76
N ILE A 227 5.60 10.77 1.34
CA ILE A 227 4.50 9.86 1.06
C ILE A 227 3.15 10.49 1.46
N MET A 228 3.10 11.18 2.61
CA MET A 228 1.90 11.90 3.05
C MET A 228 1.48 13.00 2.06
N LYS A 229 2.43 13.73 1.48
CA LYS A 229 2.17 14.74 0.44
C LYS A 229 1.54 14.14 -0.80
N ILE A 230 2.08 13.02 -1.29
CA ILE A 230 1.57 12.30 -2.47
C ILE A 230 0.18 11.73 -2.19
N THR A 231 -0.01 11.11 -1.04
CA THR A 231 -1.28 10.49 -0.67
C THR A 231 -2.33 11.48 -0.15
N GLY A 232 -1.96 12.72 0.14
CA GLY A 232 -2.86 13.76 0.67
C GLY A 232 -3.29 13.53 2.12
N HIS A 233 -2.41 12.98 2.97
CA HIS A 233 -2.62 12.92 4.42
C HIS A 233 -2.19 14.24 5.07
N ASN A 234 -3.07 14.83 5.88
CA ASN A 234 -2.78 16.11 6.56
C ASN A 234 -2.16 15.90 7.95
N ASP A 235 -2.35 14.72 8.54
CA ASP A 235 -1.88 14.44 9.90
C ASP A 235 -1.30 13.01 9.99
N ALA A 236 -0.29 12.87 10.87
CA ALA A 236 0.40 11.62 11.09
C ALA A 236 -0.49 10.53 11.70
N LYS A 237 -1.53 10.88 12.47
CA LYS A 237 -2.43 9.93 13.10
C LYS A 237 -3.28 9.20 12.06
N SER A 238 -3.78 9.91 11.04
CA SER A 238 -4.51 9.30 9.94
C SER A 238 -3.60 8.51 9.00
N PHE A 239 -2.35 8.96 8.81
CA PHE A 239 -1.35 8.22 8.01
C PHE A 239 -0.95 6.91 8.68
N LYS A 240 -0.69 6.91 10.00
CA LYS A 240 -0.29 5.73 10.77
C LYS A 240 -1.28 4.55 10.62
N LYS A 241 -2.56 4.83 10.37
CA LYS A 241 -3.57 3.79 10.12
C LYS A 241 -3.32 2.97 8.85
N TYR A 242 -2.48 3.44 7.94
CA TYR A 242 -2.13 2.74 6.71
C TYR A 242 -0.77 2.03 6.78
N VAL A 243 0.06 2.37 7.77
CA VAL A 243 1.37 1.72 7.96
C VAL A 243 1.16 0.35 8.60
N ARG A 244 1.59 -0.69 7.90
CA ARG A 244 1.48 -2.11 8.32
C ARG A 244 2.84 -2.80 8.30
N LEU A 245 3.91 -2.02 8.46
CA LEU A 245 5.25 -2.58 8.62
C LEU A 245 5.39 -3.22 10.00
N THR A 246 5.94 -4.42 10.03
CA THR A 246 6.29 -5.12 11.27
C THR A 246 7.57 -4.55 11.88
N SER A 247 7.88 -4.91 13.11
CA SER A 247 9.19 -4.60 13.72
C SER A 247 10.33 -5.25 12.96
N GLU A 248 10.11 -6.41 12.36
CA GLU A 248 11.07 -7.10 11.49
C GLU A 248 11.30 -6.31 10.19
N ASP A 249 10.23 -5.86 9.51
CA ASP A 249 10.35 -4.96 8.36
C ASP A 249 11.18 -3.71 8.70
N ALA A 250 10.94 -3.10 9.87
CA ALA A 250 11.68 -1.92 10.31
C ALA A 250 13.16 -2.22 10.59
N ALA A 251 13.47 -3.36 11.19
CA ALA A 251 14.85 -3.78 11.42
C ALA A 251 15.61 -4.01 10.10
N LEU A 252 14.97 -4.68 9.12
CA LEU A 252 15.54 -4.88 7.78
C LEU A 252 15.82 -3.55 7.07
N LEU A 253 14.88 -2.60 7.13
CA LEU A 253 15.07 -1.27 6.58
C LEU A 253 16.25 -0.52 7.20
N MET A 254 16.43 -0.61 8.51
CA MET A 254 17.58 0.00 9.18
C MET A 254 18.89 -0.62 8.68
N LEU A 255 18.99 -1.94 8.59
CA LEU A 255 20.17 -2.64 8.09
C LEU A 255 20.48 -2.28 6.64
N GLU A 256 19.48 -2.19 5.77
CA GLU A 256 19.66 -1.79 4.37
C GLU A 256 20.12 -0.34 4.26
N THR A 257 19.53 0.56 5.05
CA THR A 257 19.91 1.99 5.06
C THR A 257 21.34 2.18 5.53
N GLU A 258 21.76 1.51 6.61
CA GLU A 258 23.15 1.61 7.12
C GLU A 258 24.14 1.00 6.13
N SER A 259 23.84 -0.13 5.51
CA SER A 259 24.70 -0.72 4.47
C SER A 259 24.86 0.19 3.25
N THR A 260 23.84 0.98 2.92
CA THR A 260 23.91 1.96 1.83
C THR A 260 24.73 3.19 2.21
N LYS A 261 24.64 3.65 3.46
CA LYS A 261 25.46 4.77 3.97
C LYS A 261 26.95 4.41 4.00
N VAL A 262 27.29 3.21 4.47
CA VAL A 262 28.68 2.72 4.47
C VAL A 262 29.24 2.71 3.05
N ARG A 263 28.48 2.23 2.06
CA ARG A 263 28.90 2.26 0.65
C ARG A 263 29.05 3.68 0.07
N GLN A 264 28.34 4.67 0.61
CA GLN A 264 28.45 6.07 0.18
C GLN A 264 29.60 6.80 0.89
N SER A 265 29.93 6.45 2.14
CA SER A 265 31.06 7.02 2.87
C SER A 265 32.41 6.56 2.32
N ASP A 266 32.45 5.36 1.72
CA ASP A 266 33.66 4.84 1.06
C ASP A 266 33.90 5.41 -0.33
N LYS A 267 33.00 6.27 -0.83
CA LYS A 267 33.26 7.07 -2.03
C LYS A 267 34.16 8.25 -1.67
N VAL A 268 35.48 8.00 -1.61
CA VAL A 268 36.50 9.03 -1.71
C VAL A 268 36.20 9.87 -2.96
N PRO A 269 36.28 11.21 -2.92
CA PRO A 269 36.11 12.03 -4.09
C PRO A 269 37.30 11.77 -5.03
N THR A 270 37.12 10.87 -5.95
CA THR A 270 38.07 10.59 -7.01
C THR A 270 37.84 11.61 -8.11
N THR A 271 38.72 12.58 -8.21
CA THR A 271 39.01 13.25 -9.47
C THR A 271 39.61 12.15 -10.37
N ILE A 272 38.74 11.47 -11.12
CA ILE A 272 39.15 10.37 -12.00
C ILE A 272 39.82 11.02 -13.22
N SER A 273 41.14 10.93 -13.29
CA SER A 273 41.88 11.16 -14.51
C SER A 273 41.45 10.14 -15.59
N GLN A 274 41.57 10.50 -16.87
CA GLN A 274 41.19 9.60 -17.98
C GLN A 274 41.92 8.23 -17.96
N GLU A 275 43.02 8.10 -17.24
CA GLU A 275 43.76 6.86 -17.01
C GLU A 275 43.05 5.94 -16.02
N GLY A 276 42.44 6.46 -14.96
CA GLY A 276 41.67 5.67 -13.99
C GLY A 276 40.45 4.97 -14.58
N ASN A 277 39.83 5.54 -15.61
CA ASN A 277 38.72 4.91 -16.31
C ASN A 277 39.13 3.63 -17.08
N LYS A 278 40.35 3.62 -17.66
CA LYS A 278 40.87 2.43 -18.36
C LYS A 278 41.15 1.27 -17.40
N GLU A 279 41.63 1.58 -16.22
CA GLU A 279 41.96 0.58 -15.19
C GLU A 279 40.69 0.00 -14.57
N ALA A 280 39.67 0.81 -14.30
CA ALA A 280 38.36 0.35 -13.84
C ALA A 280 37.64 -0.55 -14.86
N ILE A 281 37.72 -0.20 -16.16
CA ILE A 281 37.20 -1.03 -17.25
C ILE A 281 37.93 -2.38 -17.37
N ASN A 282 39.24 -2.38 -17.16
CA ASN A 282 40.06 -3.61 -17.19
C ASN A 282 39.72 -4.51 -15.97
N ILE A 283 39.51 -3.95 -14.78
CA ILE A 283 39.09 -4.68 -13.60
C ILE A 283 37.70 -5.28 -13.82
N LEU A 284 36.76 -4.54 -14.37
CA LEU A 284 35.39 -5.05 -14.69
C LEU A 284 35.45 -6.16 -15.73
N LYS A 285 36.30 -6.06 -16.76
CA LYS A 285 36.51 -7.13 -17.75
C LYS A 285 37.14 -8.38 -17.15
N GLN A 286 38.05 -8.24 -16.20
CA GLN A 286 38.67 -9.33 -15.46
C GLN A 286 37.67 -10.06 -14.57
N TYR A 287 36.80 -9.30 -13.89
CA TYR A 287 35.66 -9.87 -13.12
C TYR A 287 34.63 -10.60 -13.99
N GLN A 288 34.32 -10.07 -15.17
CA GLN A 288 33.44 -10.70 -16.14
C GLN A 288 33.97 -12.03 -16.66
N ASN A 289 35.30 -12.13 -16.87
CA ASN A 289 35.97 -13.39 -17.26
C ASN A 289 36.01 -14.40 -16.10
N THR A 290 36.10 -13.93 -14.85
CA THR A 290 36.10 -14.79 -13.65
C THR A 290 34.70 -15.39 -13.38
N ILE A 291 33.64 -14.64 -13.63
CA ILE A 291 32.25 -15.10 -13.47
C ILE A 291 31.89 -16.16 -14.52
N ASN A 292 32.43 -16.06 -15.74
CA ASN A 292 32.20 -17.05 -16.80
C ASN A 292 32.97 -18.39 -16.61
N GLY A 293 33.86 -18.47 -15.61
CA GLY A 293 34.68 -19.65 -15.29
C GLY A 293 34.24 -20.42 -14.03
N ILE A 294 33.19 -19.99 -13.33
CA ILE A 294 32.73 -20.63 -12.08
C ILE A 294 31.80 -21.79 -12.43
N THR A 295 32.22 -23.03 -12.10
CA THR A 295 31.42 -24.24 -12.23
C THR A 295 30.39 -24.38 -11.12
N PHE A 296 29.33 -25.16 -11.39
CA PHE A 296 28.08 -25.25 -10.67
C PHE A 296 28.16 -25.68 -9.18
N ASP A 297 29.29 -26.17 -8.70
CA ASP A 297 29.47 -26.71 -7.32
C ASP A 297 29.77 -25.68 -6.23
N THR A 298 30.04 -24.40 -6.60
CA THR A 298 30.21 -23.28 -5.66
C THR A 298 28.95 -22.45 -5.46
N LEU A 299 27.80 -22.95 -5.92
CA LEU A 299 26.57 -22.18 -6.18
C LEU A 299 25.58 -22.13 -5.02
N LEU A 300 25.79 -22.81 -3.90
CA LEU A 300 24.81 -22.82 -2.78
C LEU A 300 24.72 -21.49 -2.05
N ASP A 301 25.80 -20.69 -2.02
CA ASP A 301 25.79 -19.31 -1.49
C ASP A 301 25.49 -18.24 -2.55
N THR A 302 25.53 -18.61 -3.82
CA THR A 302 25.34 -17.69 -4.95
C THR A 302 23.90 -17.59 -5.46
N GLN A 303 23.00 -18.46 -5.04
CA GLN A 303 21.59 -18.36 -5.45
C GLN A 303 20.92 -17.04 -4.96
N PHE A 304 21.30 -16.56 -3.80
CA PHE A 304 20.82 -15.27 -3.29
C PHE A 304 21.42 -14.09 -4.07
N LEU A 305 22.70 -14.14 -4.39
CA LEU A 305 23.40 -13.16 -5.23
C LEU A 305 22.93 -13.21 -6.69
N ALA A 306 22.74 -14.39 -7.24
CA ALA A 306 22.25 -14.57 -8.62
C ALA A 306 20.81 -14.07 -8.77
N SER A 307 19.93 -14.26 -7.78
CA SER A 307 18.58 -13.72 -7.83
C SER A 307 18.56 -12.19 -7.77
N ARG A 308 19.48 -11.56 -7.04
CA ARG A 308 19.63 -10.09 -6.99
C ARG A 308 20.29 -9.51 -8.24
N ILE A 309 21.27 -10.21 -8.80
CA ILE A 309 21.94 -9.83 -10.07
C ILE A 309 20.95 -9.95 -11.22
N ASN A 310 20.14 -11.01 -11.27
CA ASN A 310 19.08 -11.18 -12.26
C ASN A 310 17.98 -10.13 -12.12
N LYS A 311 17.55 -9.80 -10.88
CA LYS A 311 16.60 -8.69 -10.63
C LYS A 311 17.18 -7.33 -11.06
N ALA A 312 18.46 -7.09 -10.81
CA ALA A 312 19.12 -5.86 -11.25
C ALA A 312 19.28 -5.82 -12.78
N SER A 313 19.62 -6.94 -13.42
CA SER A 313 19.70 -7.07 -14.88
C SER A 313 18.34 -6.84 -15.54
N ASP A 314 17.29 -7.50 -15.05
CA ASP A 314 15.92 -7.28 -15.52
C ASP A 314 15.43 -5.85 -15.32
N MET A 315 15.82 -5.23 -14.21
CA MET A 315 15.52 -3.82 -13.94
C MET A 315 16.25 -2.90 -14.92
N PHE A 316 17.51 -3.15 -15.21
CA PHE A 316 18.29 -2.39 -16.20
C PHE A 316 17.79 -2.63 -17.63
N GLU A 317 17.34 -3.82 -17.99
CA GLU A 317 16.67 -4.07 -19.26
C GLU A 317 15.32 -3.34 -19.37
N ARG A 318 14.48 -3.38 -18.32
CA ARG A 318 13.20 -2.63 -18.27
C ARG A 318 13.39 -1.12 -18.30
N MET A 319 14.47 -0.62 -17.75
CA MET A 319 14.84 0.81 -17.78
C MET A 319 15.49 1.23 -19.09
N GLY A 320 15.72 0.32 -20.03
CA GLY A 320 16.31 0.59 -21.35
C GLY A 320 17.83 0.80 -21.33
N TYR A 321 18.50 0.57 -20.20
CA TYR A 321 19.96 0.67 -20.10
C TYR A 321 20.70 -0.56 -20.66
N VAL A 322 20.00 -1.70 -20.77
CA VAL A 322 20.51 -2.95 -21.33
C VAL A 322 19.53 -3.46 -22.38
N LYS A 323 20.00 -3.82 -23.57
CA LYS A 323 19.19 -4.49 -24.59
C LYS A 323 20.00 -5.65 -25.14
N ASN A 324 19.45 -6.86 -25.09
CA ASN A 324 20.11 -8.08 -25.50
C ASN A 324 21.46 -8.32 -24.78
N GLY A 325 21.53 -8.03 -23.46
CA GLY A 325 22.74 -8.24 -22.65
C GLY A 325 23.90 -7.28 -22.90
N LYS A 326 23.68 -6.17 -23.60
CA LYS A 326 24.68 -5.12 -23.84
C LYS A 326 24.28 -3.79 -23.23
N LEU A 327 25.16 -3.19 -22.43
CA LEU A 327 25.03 -1.81 -21.93
C LEU A 327 25.05 -0.83 -23.12
N TYR A 328 24.08 0.09 -23.13
CA TYR A 328 24.09 1.22 -24.06
C TYR A 328 24.94 2.34 -23.45
N ASP A 329 26.01 2.75 -24.19
CA ASP A 329 26.68 4.02 -23.95
C ASP A 329 25.75 5.15 -24.42
N TYR A 330 25.31 5.96 -23.48
CA TYR A 330 24.77 7.27 -23.79
C TYR A 330 25.94 8.27 -23.84
N ASN A 331 26.36 8.60 -25.05
CA ASN A 331 27.07 9.85 -25.32
C ASN A 331 26.05 11.00 -25.43
#